data_b52806d1535c6c9af1de52168a46a103
#
_entry.id   b52806d1535c6c9af1de52168a46a103
#
_cell.length_a   1.000
_cell.length_b   1.000
_cell.length_c   1.000
_cell.angle_alpha   90.00
_cell.angle_beta   90.00
_cell.angle_gamma   90.00
#
_symmetry.space_group_name_H-M   'P 1'
#
loop_
_entity.id
_entity.type
_entity.pdbx_description
1 polymer ?
#
loop_
_entity_poly.entity_id
_entity_poly.type
_entity_poly.pdbx_seq_one_letter_code
_entity_poly.pdbx_strand_id
1 'polypeptide(L)'
;MKKKLTLTVLALLLLSCAHGKTDRFPTVADTANAAHVYIIRDNNLVGWGFSLKVALDDAIIARLRSGEYVSFYVKPGFHSVGISEPTLTIPFAKGEKYYFLIGADYSRFGFEIQRIGNEKGKQWLAKTKPVK
;
A
#
# COMPACT_ATOMS: atom_id res chain seq x y z
N MET A 1 45.91 13.68 6.76
CA MET A 1 44.72 13.99 7.56
C MET A 1 43.48 14.32 6.72
N LYS A 2 43.62 15.06 5.64
CA LYS A 2 42.43 15.38 4.77
C LYS A 2 41.81 14.17 4.05
N LYS A 3 42.57 13.12 3.72
CA LYS A 3 42.05 11.90 3.08
C LYS A 3 41.14 11.03 3.98
N LYS A 4 41.34 11.05 5.30
CA LYS A 4 40.52 10.28 6.25
C LYS A 4 39.14 10.91 6.45
N LEU A 5 39.03 12.22 6.41
CA LEU A 5 37.77 12.95 6.54
C LEU A 5 36.87 12.73 5.34
N THR A 6 37.44 12.69 4.13
CA THR A 6 36.68 12.45 2.90
C THR A 6 36.10 11.06 2.83
N LEU A 7 36.80 10.05 3.35
CA LEU A 7 36.32 8.68 3.40
C LEU A 7 35.14 8.50 4.39
N THR A 8 35.20 9.21 5.52
CA THR A 8 34.15 9.16 6.55
C THR A 8 32.86 9.81 6.05
N VAL A 9 32.96 10.91 5.29
CA VAL A 9 31.79 11.58 4.71
C VAL A 9 31.15 10.72 3.62
N LEU A 10 31.95 10.02 2.81
CA LEU A 10 31.43 9.11 1.79
C LEU A 10 30.72 7.89 2.40
N ALA A 11 31.21 7.36 3.52
CA ALA A 11 30.57 6.26 4.23
C ALA A 11 29.21 6.64 4.85
N LEU A 12 29.06 7.89 5.29
CA LEU A 12 27.81 8.41 5.83
C LEU A 12 26.74 8.61 4.74
N LEU A 13 27.13 8.86 3.50
CA LEU A 13 26.20 8.99 2.38
C LEU A 13 25.60 7.65 1.91
N LEU A 14 26.27 6.54 2.21
CA LEU A 14 25.80 5.20 1.85
C LEU A 14 24.74 4.63 2.85
N LEU A 15 24.58 5.25 4.00
CA LEU A 15 23.56 4.86 5.00
C LEU A 15 22.18 5.50 4.75
N SER A 16 22.05 6.32 3.73
CA SER A 16 20.78 6.98 3.37
C SER A 16 19.91 6.13 2.43
N CYS A 17 19.88 4.81 2.60
CA CYS A 17 18.80 4.00 2.05
C CYS A 17 17.62 4.04 3.03
N ALA A 18 16.96 5.17 3.09
CA ALA A 18 15.66 5.27 3.76
C ALA A 18 14.66 4.40 3.00
N HIS A 19 14.40 3.22 3.50
CA HIS A 19 13.32 2.36 3.03
C HIS A 19 12.00 2.88 3.60
N GLY A 20 11.54 4.02 3.11
CA GLY A 20 10.21 4.51 3.38
C GLY A 20 9.20 3.59 2.71
N LYS A 21 8.55 2.74 3.47
CA LYS A 21 7.53 1.81 2.99
C LYS A 21 6.12 2.36 3.04
N THR A 22 5.89 3.37 3.88
CA THR A 22 4.64 4.10 4.00
C THR A 22 4.91 5.57 3.74
N ASP A 23 4.23 6.15 2.72
CA ASP A 23 4.52 7.55 2.35
C ASP A 23 3.58 8.53 3.07
N ARG A 24 2.31 8.53 2.76
CA ARG A 24 1.36 9.46 3.38
C ARG A 24 0.00 8.80 3.56
N PHE A 25 -0.37 8.55 4.81
CA PHE A 25 -1.74 8.17 5.11
C PHE A 25 -2.65 9.38 5.21
N PRO A 26 -3.93 9.23 4.81
CA PRO A 26 -4.92 10.27 5.05
C PRO A 26 -5.02 10.55 6.55
N THR A 27 -5.09 11.82 6.92
CA THR A 27 -5.33 12.22 8.30
C THR A 27 -6.83 12.21 8.56
N VAL A 28 -7.27 11.36 9.49
CA VAL A 28 -8.66 11.27 9.95
C VAL A 28 -8.69 11.51 11.44
N ALA A 29 -9.37 12.58 11.85
CA ALA A 29 -9.47 12.96 13.26
C ALA A 29 -10.37 12.01 14.06
N ASP A 30 -11.40 11.46 13.42
CA ASP A 30 -12.40 10.58 14.04
C ASP A 30 -12.52 9.28 13.28
N THR A 31 -11.83 8.24 13.75
CA THR A 31 -11.84 6.91 13.14
C THR A 31 -13.17 6.18 13.29
N ALA A 32 -13.97 6.51 14.32
CA ALA A 32 -15.29 5.92 14.52
C ALA A 32 -16.29 6.32 13.42
N ASN A 33 -16.09 7.50 12.82
CA ASN A 33 -16.91 8.03 11.73
C ASN A 33 -16.24 7.93 10.36
N ALA A 34 -15.15 7.18 10.26
CA ALA A 34 -14.43 6.94 9.01
C ALA A 34 -14.73 5.56 8.43
N ALA A 35 -14.38 5.37 7.17
CA ALA A 35 -14.31 4.05 6.55
C ALA A 35 -12.92 3.44 6.82
N HIS A 36 -12.87 2.13 7.08
CA HIS A 36 -11.63 1.40 7.26
C HIS A 36 -11.31 0.59 6.01
N VAL A 37 -10.18 0.86 5.42
CA VAL A 37 -9.77 0.29 4.12
C VAL A 37 -8.56 -0.60 4.28
N TYR A 38 -8.63 -1.77 3.66
CA TYR A 38 -7.53 -2.72 3.55
C TYR A 38 -7.17 -2.91 2.08
N ILE A 39 -5.92 -2.74 1.74
CA ILE A 39 -5.40 -3.06 0.41
C ILE A 39 -4.35 -4.15 0.57
N ILE A 40 -4.62 -5.30 -0.01
CA ILE A 40 -3.88 -6.54 0.19
C ILE A 40 -3.24 -6.93 -1.14
N ARG A 41 -1.94 -7.19 -1.12
CA ARG A 41 -1.27 -7.83 -2.24
C ARG A 41 -1.19 -9.33 -1.99
N ASP A 42 -1.64 -10.13 -2.95
CA ASP A 42 -1.54 -11.58 -2.86
C ASP A 42 -0.09 -12.04 -2.64
N ASN A 43 0.07 -13.27 -2.22
CA ASN A 43 1.38 -13.88 -1.95
C ASN A 43 1.91 -14.69 -3.14
N ASN A 44 1.50 -14.35 -4.35
CA ASN A 44 1.95 -15.02 -5.57
C ASN A 44 3.44 -14.72 -5.83
N LEU A 45 4.14 -15.68 -6.43
CA LEU A 45 5.54 -15.52 -6.82
C LEU A 45 5.75 -14.53 -7.96
N VAL A 46 4.71 -14.25 -8.76
CA VAL A 46 4.77 -13.23 -9.80
C VAL A 46 5.04 -11.86 -9.18
N GLY A 47 6.14 -11.23 -9.60
CA GLY A 47 6.55 -9.94 -9.06
C GLY A 47 7.09 -9.97 -7.64
N TRP A 48 7.49 -11.12 -7.12
CA TRP A 48 8.03 -11.27 -5.77
C TRP A 48 9.21 -10.33 -5.47
N GLY A 49 10.04 -10.04 -6.46
CA GLY A 49 11.26 -9.24 -6.31
C GLY A 49 11.05 -7.73 -6.22
N PHE A 50 9.84 -7.20 -6.38
CA PHE A 50 9.58 -5.76 -6.35
C PHE A 50 8.31 -5.39 -5.58
N SER A 51 8.20 -4.10 -5.23
CA SER A 51 7.03 -3.54 -4.54
C SER A 51 6.10 -2.85 -5.53
N LEU A 52 4.80 -2.87 -5.24
CA LEU A 52 3.77 -2.14 -5.97
C LEU A 52 3.35 -0.90 -5.19
N LYS A 53 3.29 0.22 -5.87
CA LYS A 53 2.81 1.48 -5.29
C LYS A 53 1.29 1.46 -5.17
N VAL A 54 0.78 1.74 -3.99
CA VAL A 54 -0.66 1.89 -3.74
C VAL A 54 -1.02 3.35 -3.81
N ALA A 55 -1.93 3.69 -4.72
CA ALA A 55 -2.47 5.03 -4.88
C ALA A 55 -3.82 5.16 -4.18
N LEU A 56 -4.01 6.26 -3.47
CA LEU A 56 -5.29 6.73 -2.95
C LEU A 56 -5.46 8.19 -3.39
N ASP A 57 -6.50 8.46 -4.15
CA ASP A 57 -6.75 9.75 -4.77
C ASP A 57 -5.52 10.20 -5.58
N ASP A 58 -4.89 11.30 -5.21
CA ASP A 58 -3.71 11.85 -5.89
C ASP A 58 -2.37 11.51 -5.23
N ALA A 59 -2.35 10.63 -4.23
CA ALA A 59 -1.17 10.32 -3.46
C ALA A 59 -0.80 8.84 -3.47
N ILE A 60 0.49 8.55 -3.45
CA ILE A 60 1.00 7.21 -3.13
C ILE A 60 1.08 7.09 -1.62
N ILE A 61 0.34 6.13 -1.05
CA ILE A 61 0.21 5.95 0.40
C ILE A 61 1.09 4.83 0.95
N ALA A 62 1.42 3.85 0.13
CA ALA A 62 2.24 2.71 0.54
C ALA A 62 2.88 2.01 -0.66
N ARG A 63 3.84 1.14 -0.36
CA ARG A 63 4.47 0.22 -1.31
C ARG A 63 4.38 -1.18 -0.73
N LEU A 64 3.70 -2.07 -1.44
CA LEU A 64 3.46 -3.45 -0.99
C LEU A 64 4.35 -4.43 -1.73
N ARG A 65 5.01 -5.29 -0.98
CA ARG A 65 5.64 -6.50 -1.50
C ARG A 65 4.62 -7.64 -1.55
N SER A 66 4.95 -8.71 -2.24
CA SER A 66 4.14 -9.93 -2.25
C SER A 66 3.81 -10.38 -0.83
N GLY A 67 2.55 -10.66 -0.54
CA GLY A 67 2.07 -11.10 0.76
C GLY A 67 1.97 -10.01 1.83
N GLU A 68 1.98 -8.74 1.45
CA GLU A 68 1.80 -7.62 2.37
C GLU A 68 0.45 -6.92 2.16
N TYR A 69 -0.05 -6.31 3.22
CA TYR A 69 -1.21 -5.42 3.16
C TYR A 69 -0.98 -4.10 3.89
N VAL A 70 -1.73 -3.09 3.50
CA VAL A 70 -1.83 -1.82 4.21
C VAL A 70 -3.26 -1.59 4.67
N SER A 71 -3.42 -0.99 5.83
CA SER A 71 -4.71 -0.65 6.42
C SER A 71 -4.71 0.81 6.86
N PHE A 72 -5.78 1.53 6.56
CA PHE A 72 -5.90 2.95 6.85
C PHE A 72 -7.37 3.37 6.93
N TYR A 73 -7.59 4.56 7.49
CA TYR A 73 -8.92 5.17 7.57
C TYR A 73 -9.02 6.32 6.56
N VAL A 74 -10.21 6.47 5.96
CA VAL A 74 -10.54 7.59 5.08
C VAL A 74 -11.86 8.23 5.52
N LYS A 75 -12.02 9.52 5.23
CA LYS A 75 -13.32 10.19 5.39
C LYS A 75 -14.35 9.54 4.49
N PRO A 76 -15.64 9.45 4.91
CA PRO A 76 -16.71 9.02 4.02
C PRO A 76 -16.77 9.88 2.75
N GLY A 77 -17.21 9.29 1.64
CA GLY A 77 -17.31 9.94 0.36
C GLY A 77 -16.61 9.16 -0.74
N PHE A 78 -16.53 9.73 -1.93
CA PHE A 78 -15.86 9.12 -3.06
C PHE A 78 -14.34 9.23 -2.94
N HIS A 79 -13.68 8.11 -3.08
CA HIS A 79 -12.22 8.00 -3.17
C HIS A 79 -11.83 7.05 -4.31
N SER A 80 -10.67 7.29 -4.87
CA SER A 80 -10.12 6.45 -5.95
C SER A 80 -8.89 5.71 -5.46
N VAL A 81 -8.85 4.40 -5.70
CA VAL A 81 -7.73 3.54 -5.33
C VAL A 81 -7.15 2.86 -6.58
N GLY A 82 -5.88 2.52 -6.54
CA GLY A 82 -5.23 1.84 -7.65
C GLY A 82 -3.77 1.49 -7.39
N ILE A 83 -3.14 0.92 -8.41
CA ILE A 83 -1.71 0.60 -8.44
C ILE A 83 -1.02 1.67 -9.25
N SER A 84 -0.09 2.39 -8.64
CA SER A 84 0.63 3.55 -9.19
C SER A 84 -0.28 4.74 -9.53
N GLU A 85 -1.46 4.47 -10.08
CA GLU A 85 -2.49 5.44 -10.43
C GLU A 85 -3.85 4.96 -9.93
N PRO A 86 -4.75 5.85 -9.48
CA PRO A 86 -6.09 5.46 -9.08
C PRO A 86 -6.93 5.01 -10.29
N THR A 87 -7.55 3.83 -10.19
CA THR A 87 -8.34 3.23 -11.28
C THR A 87 -9.76 2.85 -10.88
N LEU A 88 -10.03 2.69 -9.58
CA LEU A 88 -11.34 2.36 -9.03
C LEU A 88 -11.84 3.50 -8.16
N THR A 89 -12.95 4.12 -8.52
CA THR A 89 -13.63 5.13 -7.70
C THR A 89 -14.80 4.49 -6.98
N ILE A 90 -14.80 4.56 -5.66
CA ILE A 90 -15.77 3.90 -4.80
C ILE A 90 -16.30 4.88 -3.75
N PRO A 91 -17.61 4.88 -3.47
CA PRO A 91 -18.16 5.58 -2.33
C PRO A 91 -17.87 4.80 -1.05
N PHE A 92 -17.11 5.38 -0.15
CA PHE A 92 -16.85 4.82 1.18
C PHE A 92 -17.89 5.36 2.18
N ALA A 93 -18.54 4.43 2.89
CA ALA A 93 -19.54 4.76 3.90
C ALA A 93 -18.92 4.76 5.29
N LYS A 94 -19.44 5.64 6.15
CA LYS A 94 -19.10 5.73 7.56
C LYS A 94 -19.22 4.38 8.27
N GLY A 95 -18.22 3.99 9.03
CA GLY A 95 -18.20 2.78 9.86
C GLY A 95 -18.05 1.47 9.09
N GLU A 96 -17.95 1.53 7.77
CA GLU A 96 -17.83 0.34 6.92
C GLU A 96 -16.37 -0.05 6.69
N LYS A 97 -16.16 -1.34 6.40
CA LYS A 97 -14.86 -1.91 6.03
C LYS A 97 -14.83 -2.26 4.55
N TYR A 98 -13.72 -1.97 3.92
CA TYR A 98 -13.51 -2.21 2.49
C TYR A 98 -12.21 -2.98 2.28
N TYR A 99 -12.27 -4.00 1.44
CA TYR A 99 -11.14 -4.85 1.12
C TYR A 99 -10.87 -4.82 -0.38
N PHE A 100 -9.61 -4.59 -0.73
CA PHE A 100 -9.12 -4.64 -2.10
C PHE A 100 -8.00 -5.65 -2.20
N LEU A 101 -8.02 -6.44 -3.25
CA LEU A 101 -6.98 -7.42 -3.54
C LEU A 101 -6.22 -7.01 -4.80
N ILE A 102 -4.90 -6.96 -4.69
CA ILE A 102 -3.99 -6.82 -5.81
C ILE A 102 -3.47 -8.20 -6.17
N GLY A 103 -3.71 -8.60 -7.40
CA GLY A 103 -3.27 -9.88 -7.97
C GLY A 103 -2.65 -9.71 -9.34
N ALA A 104 -2.02 -10.78 -9.84
CA ALA A 104 -1.46 -10.79 -11.18
C ALA A 104 -2.56 -10.81 -12.24
N ASP A 105 -2.42 -9.96 -13.24
CA ASP A 105 -3.22 -9.99 -14.47
C ASP A 105 -2.40 -10.65 -15.59
N TYR A 106 -2.62 -11.92 -15.80
CA TYR A 106 -1.89 -12.69 -16.80
C TYR A 106 -2.21 -12.29 -18.25
N SER A 107 -3.36 -11.67 -18.47
CA SER A 107 -3.78 -11.23 -19.81
C SER A 107 -3.01 -9.99 -20.29
N ARG A 108 -2.57 -9.16 -19.35
CA ARG A 108 -1.89 -7.88 -19.61
C ARG A 108 -0.43 -7.87 -19.13
N PHE A 109 0.08 -8.99 -18.62
CA PHE A 109 1.42 -9.07 -18.03
C PHE A 109 1.66 -8.02 -16.93
N GLY A 110 0.67 -7.82 -16.06
CA GLY A 110 0.70 -6.80 -15.02
C GLY A 110 0.00 -7.23 -13.75
N PHE A 111 -0.52 -6.23 -13.05
CA PHE A 111 -1.28 -6.40 -11.82
C PHE A 111 -2.60 -5.66 -11.94
N GLU A 112 -3.61 -6.21 -11.30
CA GLU A 112 -4.92 -5.57 -11.17
C GLU A 112 -5.30 -5.43 -9.69
N ILE A 113 -6.10 -4.41 -9.39
CA ILE A 113 -6.73 -4.21 -8.10
C ILE A 113 -8.24 -4.41 -8.24
N GLN A 114 -8.84 -5.17 -7.34
CA GLN A 114 -10.27 -5.41 -7.33
C GLN A 114 -10.82 -5.34 -5.91
N ARG A 115 -12.05 -4.88 -5.77
CA ARG A 115 -12.78 -4.96 -4.50
C ARG A 115 -13.20 -6.40 -4.26
N ILE A 116 -13.03 -6.87 -3.02
CA ILE A 116 -13.47 -8.20 -2.57
C ILE A 116 -14.41 -8.06 -1.36
N GLY A 117 -15.22 -9.08 -1.13
CA GLY A 117 -16.14 -9.12 0.01
C GLY A 117 -15.42 -9.30 1.35
N ASN A 118 -16.12 -9.03 2.45
CA ASN A 118 -15.57 -9.05 3.81
C ASN A 118 -14.96 -10.40 4.17
N GLU A 119 -15.65 -11.49 3.90
CA GLU A 119 -15.16 -12.84 4.26
C GLU A 119 -13.87 -13.20 3.51
N LYS A 120 -13.83 -12.91 2.21
CA LYS A 120 -12.64 -13.12 1.39
C LYS A 120 -11.49 -12.21 1.84
N GLY A 121 -11.80 -10.96 2.20
CA GLY A 121 -10.84 -10.03 2.76
C GLY A 121 -10.19 -10.54 4.04
N LYS A 122 -10.97 -11.03 4.99
CA LYS A 122 -10.48 -11.64 6.23
C LYS A 122 -9.60 -12.86 5.97
N GLN A 123 -9.97 -13.70 5.01
CA GLN A 123 -9.17 -14.86 4.63
C GLN A 123 -7.79 -14.44 4.09
N TRP A 124 -7.74 -13.40 3.27
CA TRP A 124 -6.48 -12.86 2.76
C TRP A 124 -5.63 -12.20 3.84
N LEU A 125 -6.24 -11.47 4.77
CA LEU A 125 -5.50 -10.89 5.91
C LEU A 125 -4.82 -11.97 6.76
N ALA A 126 -5.44 -13.14 6.92
CA ALA A 126 -4.85 -14.26 7.66
C ALA A 126 -3.61 -14.86 6.96
N LYS A 127 -3.45 -14.65 5.66
CA LYS A 127 -2.34 -15.18 4.84
C LYS A 127 -1.25 -14.16 4.54
N THR A 128 -1.46 -12.92 4.92
CA THR A 128 -0.58 -11.80 4.62
C THR A 128 -0.14 -11.11 5.90
N LYS A 129 0.82 -10.22 5.79
CA LYS A 129 1.36 -9.45 6.93
C LYS A 129 1.26 -7.96 6.66
N PRO A 130 1.11 -7.13 7.70
CA PRO A 130 1.08 -5.69 7.51
C PRO A 130 2.43 -5.18 6.99
N VAL A 131 2.38 -4.18 6.12
CA VAL A 131 3.56 -3.43 5.70
C VAL A 131 4.17 -2.72 6.93
N LYS A 132 5.48 -2.67 6.99
CA LYS A 132 6.23 -2.01 8.09
C LYS A 132 6.38 -0.51 7.85
#